data_0bcc703cd428d0d00aac858b8730b169
#
_entry.id   0bcc703cd428d0d00aac858b8730b169
#
_cell.length_a   1.000
_cell.length_b   1.000
_cell.length_c   1.000
_cell.angle_alpha   90.00
_cell.angle_beta   90.00
_cell.angle_gamma   90.00
#
_symmetry.space_group_name_H-M   'P 1'
#
loop_
_entity.id
_entity.type
_entity.pdbx_description
1 polymer ?
#
loop_
_entity_poly.entity_id
_entity_poly.type
_entity_poly.pdbx_seq_one_letter_code
_entity_poly.pdbx_strand_id
1 'polypeptide(L)' 'MVTKNEIKFIKSLRDKSVRNKFNLFVVEGEKSINEFLNSNYKVYKIYSTHPANISYNYVIQISDKQLIQISS' A
#
# COMPACT_ATOMS: atom_id res chain seq x y z
N MET A 1 0.88 1.77 13.02
CA MET A 1 0.62 3.19 12.66
C MET A 1 1.57 3.63 11.56
N VAL A 2 1.08 4.34 10.57
CA VAL A 2 1.93 4.82 9.49
C VAL A 2 2.60 6.13 9.89
N THR A 3 3.89 6.26 9.60
CA THR A 3 4.66 7.48 9.91
C THR A 3 4.71 8.41 8.70
N LYS A 4 5.11 9.65 8.93
CA LYS A 4 5.32 10.62 7.84
C LYS A 4 6.38 10.13 6.86
N ASN A 5 7.43 9.49 7.35
CA ASN A 5 8.48 8.95 6.50
C ASN A 5 7.97 7.79 5.64
N GLU A 6 7.11 6.94 6.17
CA GLU A 6 6.48 5.88 5.39
C GLU A 6 5.59 6.46 4.28
N ILE A 7 4.81 7.50 4.59
CA ILE A 7 3.98 8.17 3.58
C ILE A 7 4.86 8.74 2.47
N LYS A 8 5.95 9.40 2.82
CA LYS A 8 6.90 9.93 1.83
C LYS A 8 7.47 8.82 0.96
N PHE A 9 7.85 7.72 1.55
CA PHE A 9 8.40 6.59 0.82
C PHE A 9 7.37 6.02 -0.16
N ILE A 10 6.14 5.80 0.29
CA ILE A 10 5.07 5.27 -0.57
C ILE A 10 4.83 6.22 -1.76
N LYS A 11 4.78 7.52 -1.49
CA LYS A 11 4.59 8.51 -2.55
C LYS A 11 5.76 8.52 -3.54
N SER A 12 6.97 8.25 -3.08
CA SER A 12 8.15 8.19 -3.95
C SER A 12 8.07 7.06 -4.97
N LEU A 13 7.28 6.02 -4.69
CA LEU A 13 7.10 4.89 -5.61
C LEU A 13 6.31 5.24 -6.87
N ARG A 14 5.85 6.49 -7.02
CA ARG A 14 5.33 7.01 -8.29
C ARG A 14 6.42 7.13 -9.33
N ASP A 15 7.66 7.35 -8.88
CA ASP A 15 8.81 7.48 -9.75
C ASP A 15 9.30 6.09 -10.15
N LYS A 16 9.42 5.87 -11.46
CA LYS A 16 9.86 4.59 -12.00
C LYS A 16 11.24 4.19 -11.49
N SER A 17 12.16 5.16 -11.35
CA SER A 17 13.51 4.86 -10.88
C SER A 17 13.48 4.34 -9.43
N VAL A 18 12.62 4.90 -8.60
CA VAL A 18 12.46 4.44 -7.21
C VAL A 18 11.86 3.04 -7.18
N ARG A 19 10.82 2.78 -7.98
CA ARG A 19 10.23 1.44 -8.08
C ARG A 19 11.27 0.39 -8.48
N ASN A 20 12.11 0.72 -9.45
CA ASN A 20 13.15 -0.19 -9.91
C ASN A 20 14.24 -0.40 -8.86
N LYS A 21 14.61 0.67 -8.15
CA LYS A 21 15.63 0.60 -7.12
C LYS A 21 15.23 -0.33 -5.98
N PHE A 22 13.98 -0.23 -5.52
CA PHE A 22 13.48 -1.01 -4.39
C PHE A 22 12.72 -2.26 -4.81
N ASN A 23 12.47 -2.41 -6.11
CA ASN A 23 11.68 -3.51 -6.66
C ASN A 23 10.28 -3.58 -6.02
N LEU A 24 9.65 -2.42 -5.86
CA LEU A 24 8.33 -2.28 -5.26
C LEU A 24 7.42 -1.43 -6.15
N PHE A 25 6.14 -1.67 -6.06
CA PHE A 25 5.13 -0.83 -6.70
C PHE A 25 3.87 -0.79 -5.82
N VAL A 26 3.00 0.19 -6.07
CA VAL A 26 1.80 0.41 -5.28
C VAL A 26 0.57 -0.06 -6.04
N VAL A 27 -0.33 -0.74 -5.34
CA VAL A 27 -1.64 -1.14 -5.85
C VAL A 27 -2.69 -0.49 -4.96
N GLU A 28 -3.68 0.15 -5.56
CA GLU A 28 -4.78 0.80 -4.83
C GLU A 28 -6.11 0.11 -5.12
N GLY A 29 -7.00 0.17 -4.11
CA GLY A 29 -8.34 -0.38 -4.20
C GLY A 29 -8.44 -1.80 -3.66
N GLU A 30 -9.51 -2.04 -2.88
CA GLU A 30 -9.72 -3.33 -2.22
C GLU A 30 -9.79 -4.49 -3.20
N LYS A 31 -10.48 -4.29 -4.30
CA LYS A 31 -10.61 -5.33 -5.31
C LYS A 31 -9.27 -5.71 -5.92
N SER A 32 -8.48 -4.70 -6.30
CA SER A 32 -7.15 -4.93 -6.88
C SER A 32 -6.22 -5.58 -5.87
N ILE A 33 -6.25 -5.13 -4.62
CA ILE A 33 -5.43 -5.72 -3.56
C ILE A 33 -5.77 -7.20 -3.37
N ASN A 34 -7.06 -7.54 -3.30
CA ASN A 34 -7.48 -8.93 -3.14
C ASN A 34 -7.08 -9.79 -4.34
N GLU A 35 -7.11 -9.24 -5.54
CA GLU A 35 -6.64 -9.94 -6.74
C GLU A 35 -5.14 -10.22 -6.66
N PHE A 36 -4.35 -9.24 -6.22
CA PHE A 36 -2.91 -9.42 -6.06
C PHE A 36 -2.55 -10.40 -4.94
N LEU A 37 -3.36 -10.49 -3.89
CA LEU A 37 -3.15 -11.47 -2.83
C LEU A 37 -3.28 -12.91 -3.32
N ASN A 38 -4.04 -13.13 -4.40
CA ASN A 38 -4.20 -14.44 -5.02
C ASN A 38 -3.21 -14.69 -6.16
N SER A 39 -2.26 -13.78 -6.35
CA SER A 39 -1.24 -13.89 -7.40
C SER A 39 0.09 -14.35 -6.82
N ASN A 40 1.11 -14.46 -7.68
CA ASN A 40 2.46 -14.84 -7.28
C ASN A 40 3.28 -13.67 -6.72
N TYR A 41 2.72 -12.46 -6.69
CA TYR A 41 3.43 -11.30 -6.15
C TYR A 41 3.55 -11.39 -4.65
N LYS A 42 4.72 -11.04 -4.14
CA LYS A 42 4.94 -10.93 -2.70
C LYS A 42 4.37 -9.61 -2.20
N VAL A 43 3.60 -9.69 -1.12
CA VAL A 43 3.10 -8.50 -0.44
C VAL A 43 4.18 -7.97 0.50
N TYR A 44 4.50 -6.68 0.37
CA TYR A 44 5.41 -6.01 1.30
C TYR A 44 4.64 -5.44 2.48
N LYS A 45 3.66 -4.57 2.22
CA LYS A 45 2.79 -4.00 3.25
C LYS A 45 1.42 -3.68 2.66
N ILE A 46 0.39 -3.76 3.48
CA ILE A 46 -0.97 -3.34 3.13
C ILE A 46 -1.43 -2.30 4.14
N TYR A 47 -1.97 -1.20 3.64
CA TYR A 47 -2.56 -0.14 4.44
C TYR A 47 -4.03 0.00 4.07
N SER A 48 -4.91 0.11 5.06
CA SER A 48 -6.34 0.23 4.80
C SER A 48 -7.04 1.03 5.89
N THR A 49 -8.08 1.76 5.49
CA THR A 49 -8.99 2.40 6.44
C THR A 49 -10.00 1.39 7.00
N HIS A 50 -10.19 0.26 6.30
CA HIS A 50 -11.10 -0.81 6.69
C HIS A 50 -10.39 -2.17 6.60
N PRO A 51 -9.49 -2.49 7.54
CA PRO A 51 -8.70 -3.72 7.46
C PRO A 51 -9.53 -4.99 7.35
N ALA A 52 -10.74 -5.00 7.93
CA ALA A 52 -11.61 -6.18 7.88
C ALA A 52 -12.06 -6.55 6.47
N ASN A 53 -12.00 -5.61 5.52
CA ASN A 53 -12.40 -5.86 4.13
C ASN A 53 -11.31 -6.55 3.32
N ILE A 54 -10.13 -6.76 3.91
CA ILE A 54 -8.98 -7.34 3.22
C ILE A 54 -8.63 -8.69 3.85
N SER A 55 -8.62 -9.73 3.02
CA SER A 55 -8.34 -11.09 3.48
C SER A 55 -6.84 -11.33 3.59
N TYR A 56 -6.21 -10.70 4.58
CA TYR A 56 -4.78 -10.85 4.82
C TYR A 56 -4.49 -10.73 6.31
N ASN A 57 -3.47 -11.45 6.79
CA ASN A 57 -3.15 -11.53 8.21
C ASN A 57 -2.67 -10.22 8.83
N TYR A 58 -2.02 -9.40 8.02
CA TYR A 58 -1.35 -8.22 8.55
C TYR A 58 -1.66 -7.01 7.68
N VAL A 59 -2.61 -6.21 8.16
CA VAL A 59 -3.02 -4.98 7.47
C VAL A 59 -2.85 -3.83 8.45
N ILE A 60 -2.15 -2.79 8.02
CA ILE A 60 -1.91 -1.61 8.82
C ILE A 60 -3.09 -0.66 8.65
N GLN A 61 -3.78 -0.35 9.75
CA GLN A 61 -4.89 0.58 9.70
C GLN A 61 -4.38 2.00 9.58
N ILE A 62 -4.99 2.77 8.66
CA ILE A 62 -4.71 4.18 8.47
C ILE A 62 -6.01 4.97 8.52
N SER A 63 -5.91 6.28 8.72
CA SER A 63 -7.06 7.17 8.68
C SER A 63 -7.40 7.56 7.25
N ASP A 64 -8.62 8.08 7.05
CA ASP A 64 -9.02 8.62 5.74
C ASP A 64 -8.08 9.73 5.29
N LYS A 65 -7.64 10.56 6.22
CA LYS A 65 -6.70 11.65 5.93
C LYS A 65 -5.37 11.11 5.43
N GLN A 66 -4.86 10.05 6.06
CA GLN A 66 -3.61 9.41 5.64
C GLN A 66 -3.75 8.76 4.28
N LEU A 67 -4.90 8.12 4.01
CA LEU A 67 -5.15 7.52 2.70
C LEU A 67 -5.12 8.59 1.61
N ILE A 68 -5.76 9.73 1.84
CA ILE A 68 -5.74 10.86 0.90
C ILE A 68 -4.30 11.33 0.66
N GLN A 69 -3.50 11.43 1.70
CA GLN A 69 -2.09 11.83 1.57
C GLN A 69 -1.29 10.85 0.71
N ILE A 70 -1.53 9.56 0.88
CA ILE A 70 -0.84 8.52 0.12
C ILE A 70 -1.27 8.53 -1.35
N SER A 71 -2.57 8.72 -1.59
CA SER A 71 -3.16 8.62 -2.94
C SER A 71 -3.03 9.89 -3.78
N SER A 72 -2.72 11.00 -3.16
CA SER A 72 -2.69 12.30 -3.86
C SER A 72 -1.48 12.49 -4.75
#